data_65b4c48059903f7b0d51b6e5e7cba5d4
#
_entry.id   65b4c48059903f7b0d51b6e5e7cba5d4
#
_cell.length_a   1.000
_cell.length_b   1.000
_cell.length_c   1.000
_cell.angle_alpha   90.00
_cell.angle_beta   90.00
_cell.angle_gamma   90.00
#
_symmetry.space_group_name_H-M   'P 1'
#
loop_
_entity.id
_entity.type
_entity.pdbx_description
1 polymer ?
#
loop_
_entity_poly.entity_id
_entity_poly.type
_entity_poly.pdbx_seq_one_letter_code
_entity_poly.pdbx_strand_id
1 'polypeptide(L)'
;SRGLGDVYKRQEDTYEAVMLDAPRANLLSVEPGSCAFYHQRRTKTEDGRVYEYTRSYIRGDRVRLDVHMQKSGMTFSRIID
;
A
#
# COMPACT_ATOMS: atom_id res chain seq x y z
N SER A 1 -22.00 19.52 -2.33
CA SER A 1 -22.19 19.13 -1.37
C SER A 1 -21.36 18.62 -0.64
N ARG A 2 -21.47 18.84 0.22
CA ARG A 2 -20.65 18.46 1.10
C ARG A 2 -21.05 17.23 1.70
N GLY A 3 -21.85 17.14 2.47
CA GLY A 3 -22.30 15.96 3.06
C GLY A 3 -21.19 15.14 3.63
N LEU A 4 -21.43 13.85 3.66
CA LEU A 4 -20.47 12.95 4.27
C LEU A 4 -19.16 12.90 3.55
N GLY A 5 -19.19 13.19 2.27
CA GLY A 5 -17.98 13.14 1.48
C GLY A 5 -17.00 14.23 1.83
N ASP A 6 -17.42 15.18 2.63
CA ASP A 6 -16.58 16.31 2.91
C ASP A 6 -15.73 16.17 4.14
N VAL A 7 -15.86 15.07 4.84
CA VAL A 7 -14.99 14.82 5.98
C VAL A 7 -13.59 14.61 5.47
N TYR A 8 -12.64 15.34 6.04
CA TYR A 8 -11.25 15.17 5.66
C TYR A 8 -10.80 13.76 5.98
N LYS A 9 -10.11 13.16 5.04
CA LYS A 9 -9.61 11.81 5.18
C LYS A 9 -8.11 11.80 5.05
N ARG A 10 -7.47 11.01 5.87
CA ARG A 10 -6.04 10.80 5.77
C ARG A 10 -5.78 9.34 5.51
N GLN A 11 -4.95 9.08 4.53
CA GLN A 11 -4.61 7.72 4.14
C GLN A 11 -3.16 7.45 4.47
N GLU A 12 -2.92 6.32 5.08
CA GLU A 12 -1.58 5.87 5.40
C GLU A 12 -1.34 4.52 4.74
N ASP A 13 -0.25 4.41 4.02
CA ASP A 13 0.13 3.18 3.35
C ASP A 13 1.46 2.69 3.89
N THR A 14 1.55 1.40 4.13
CA THR A 14 2.78 0.77 4.56
C THR A 14 3.14 -0.33 3.56
N TYR A 15 4.38 -0.37 3.15
CA TYR A 15 4.88 -1.41 2.26
C TYR A 15 6.03 -2.11 2.95
N GLU A 16 5.96 -3.42 2.97
CA GLU A 16 7.00 -4.23 3.59
C GLU A 16 7.41 -5.31 2.60
N ALA A 17 8.71 -5.44 2.38
CA ALA A 17 9.22 -6.50 1.51
C ALA A 17 9.16 -7.81 2.26
N VAL A 18 8.57 -8.82 1.65
CA VAL A 18 8.41 -10.13 2.28
C VAL A 18 8.73 -11.23 1.26
N MET A 19 9.00 -12.42 1.76
CA MET A 19 9.13 -13.58 0.91
C MET A 19 7.88 -14.41 1.07
N LEU A 20 7.40 -14.94 -0.06
CA LEU A 20 6.11 -15.64 -0.07
C LEU A 20 6.29 -17.08 0.31
N ASP A 21 5.44 -17.56 1.21
CA ASP A 21 5.33 -18.98 1.47
C ASP A 21 4.59 -19.66 0.32
N ALA A 22 4.55 -20.99 0.33
CA ALA A 22 3.97 -21.73 -0.79
C ALA A 22 2.51 -21.38 -1.07
N PRO A 23 1.63 -21.29 -0.06
CA PRO A 23 0.23 -20.96 -0.36
C PRO A 23 0.06 -19.58 -0.99
N ARG A 24 0.78 -18.59 -0.49
CA ARG A 24 0.66 -17.23 -1.03
C ARG A 24 1.29 -17.12 -2.41
N ALA A 25 2.42 -17.79 -2.61
CA ALA A 25 3.07 -17.80 -3.91
C ALA A 25 2.15 -18.41 -4.96
N ASN A 26 1.47 -19.49 -4.60
CA ASN A 26 0.54 -20.14 -5.51
C ASN A 26 -0.60 -19.20 -5.90
N LEU A 27 -1.13 -18.45 -4.94
CA LEU A 27 -2.20 -17.50 -5.24
C LEU A 27 -1.74 -16.41 -6.18
N LEU A 28 -0.48 -16.05 -6.14
CA LEU A 28 0.07 -14.98 -6.99
C LEU A 28 0.73 -15.52 -8.24
N SER A 29 0.68 -16.84 -8.45
CA SER A 29 1.24 -17.48 -9.63
C SER A 29 2.75 -17.27 -9.76
N VAL A 30 3.45 -17.38 -8.64
CA VAL A 30 4.91 -17.27 -8.62
C VAL A 30 5.48 -18.44 -7.81
N GLU A 31 6.79 -18.61 -7.86
CA GLU A 31 7.47 -19.65 -7.12
C GLU A 31 7.50 -19.35 -5.63
N PRO A 32 7.43 -20.35 -4.77
CA PRO A 32 7.64 -20.13 -3.35
C PRO A 32 9.00 -19.49 -3.10
N GLY A 33 9.04 -18.56 -2.16
CA GLY A 33 10.26 -17.82 -1.88
C GLY A 33 10.43 -16.57 -2.72
N SER A 34 9.52 -16.33 -3.66
CA SER A 34 9.55 -15.10 -4.44
C SER A 34 9.29 -13.90 -3.56
N CYS A 35 9.83 -12.74 -3.97
CA CYS A 35 9.61 -11.49 -3.26
C CYS A 35 8.23 -10.94 -3.54
N ALA A 36 7.68 -10.26 -2.54
CA ALA A 36 6.44 -9.54 -2.69
C ALA A 36 6.48 -8.35 -1.76
N PHE A 37 5.54 -7.45 -1.94
CA PHE A 37 5.30 -6.39 -0.97
C PHE A 37 4.02 -6.72 -0.24
N TYR A 38 4.09 -6.64 1.08
CA TYR A 38 2.91 -6.69 1.92
C TYR A 38 2.48 -5.26 2.13
N HIS A 39 1.33 -4.92 1.62
CA HIS A 39 0.82 -3.56 1.61
C HIS A 39 -0.37 -3.45 2.55
N GLN A 40 -0.33 -2.48 3.43
CA GLN A 40 -1.43 -2.17 4.33
C GLN A 40 -1.86 -0.75 4.09
N ARG A 41 -3.16 -0.52 4.07
CA ARG A 41 -3.73 0.80 3.88
C ARG A 41 -4.74 1.07 4.98
N ARG A 42 -4.57 2.20 5.65
CA ARG A 42 -5.53 2.68 6.62
C ARG A 42 -6.03 4.02 6.18
N THR A 43 -7.34 4.18 6.20
CA THR A 43 -7.96 5.45 5.93
C THR A 43 -8.63 5.93 7.20
N LYS A 44 -8.33 7.14 7.60
CA LYS A 44 -8.82 7.70 8.84
C LYS A 44 -9.61 8.96 8.58
N THR A 45 -10.57 9.23 9.45
CA THR A 45 -11.28 10.50 9.45
C THR A 45 -10.42 11.52 10.18
N GLU A 46 -10.86 12.76 10.10
CA GLU A 46 -10.13 13.86 10.71
C GLU A 46 -9.96 13.70 12.20
N ASP A 47 -10.93 13.08 12.86
CA ASP A 47 -10.86 12.84 14.29
C ASP A 47 -10.05 11.60 14.66
N GLY A 48 -9.39 10.98 13.68
CA GLY A 48 -8.47 9.89 13.95
C GLY A 48 -9.08 8.50 13.95
N ARG A 49 -10.36 8.37 13.66
CA ARG A 49 -10.97 7.05 13.62
C ARG A 49 -10.60 6.36 12.32
N VAL A 50 -10.24 5.08 12.44
CA VAL A 50 -9.97 4.25 11.26
C VAL A 50 -11.30 3.76 10.75
N TYR A 51 -11.61 4.05 9.50
CA TYR A 51 -12.86 3.54 8.94
C TYR A 51 -12.62 2.58 7.77
N GLU A 52 -11.39 2.47 7.31
CA GLU A 52 -11.08 1.50 6.27
C GLU A 52 -9.69 0.94 6.51
N TYR A 53 -9.55 -0.36 6.35
CA TYR A 53 -8.28 -1.02 6.51
C TYR A 53 -8.21 -2.15 5.50
N THR A 54 -7.20 -2.11 4.64
CA THR A 54 -7.00 -3.16 3.64
C THR A 54 -5.59 -3.69 3.74
N ARG A 55 -5.42 -4.94 3.33
CA ARG A 55 -4.14 -5.62 3.28
C ARG A 55 -4.07 -6.39 1.98
N SER A 56 -2.88 -6.41 1.39
CA SER A 56 -2.72 -7.18 0.16
C SER A 56 -1.25 -7.55 -0.02
N TYR A 57 -1.03 -8.60 -0.78
CA TYR A 57 0.31 -8.99 -1.21
C TYR A 57 0.41 -8.67 -2.69
N ILE A 58 1.49 -8.03 -3.08
CA ILE A 58 1.71 -7.62 -4.47
C ILE A 58 3.03 -8.21 -4.91
N ARG A 59 3.04 -8.90 -6.05
CA ARG A 59 4.27 -9.49 -6.58
C ARG A 59 5.36 -8.43 -6.64
N GLY A 60 6.55 -8.80 -6.19
CA GLY A 60 7.66 -7.85 -6.14
C GLY A 60 8.10 -7.39 -7.51
N ASP A 61 7.88 -8.19 -8.55
CA ASP A 61 8.27 -7.81 -9.91
C ASP A 61 7.27 -6.88 -10.56
N ARG A 62 6.21 -6.48 -9.85
CA ARG A 62 5.18 -5.58 -10.38
C ARG A 62 5.11 -4.25 -9.70
N VAL A 63 6.04 -3.97 -8.79
CA VAL A 63 6.00 -2.74 -8.01
C VAL A 63 7.32 -2.01 -8.15
N ARG A 64 7.23 -0.73 -8.41
CA ARG A 64 8.37 0.17 -8.36
C ARG A 64 7.98 1.34 -7.49
N LEU A 65 8.87 1.72 -6.60
CA LEU A 65 8.64 2.87 -5.74
C LEU A 65 9.61 3.97 -6.17
N ASP A 66 9.06 5.14 -6.46
CA ASP A 66 9.83 6.32 -6.79
C ASP A 66 9.69 7.32 -5.66
N VAL A 67 10.80 7.91 -5.26
CA VAL A 67 10.82 8.91 -4.20
C VAL A 67 11.38 10.18 -4.79
N HIS A 68 10.65 11.27 -4.63
CA HIS A 68 11.09 12.57 -5.10
C HIS A 68 11.23 13.48 -3.89
N MET A 69 12.42 14.07 -3.76
CA MET A 69 12.71 14.94 -2.63
C MET A 69 12.86 16.35 -3.11
N GLN A 70 12.26 17.28 -2.40
CA GLN A 70 12.33 18.70 -2.70
C GLN A 70 12.48 19.45 -1.40
N LYS A 71 12.75 20.76 -1.52
CA LYS A 71 12.86 21.59 -0.32
C LYS A 71 11.61 21.55 0.54
N SER A 72 10.45 21.47 -0.11
CA SER A 72 9.18 21.48 0.62
C SER A 72 8.78 20.13 1.17
N GLY A 73 9.55 19.08 0.86
CA GLY A 73 9.20 17.75 1.37
C GLY A 73 9.56 16.65 0.41
N MET A 74 8.91 15.51 0.61
CA MET A 74 9.20 14.30 -0.13
C MET A 74 7.89 13.71 -0.60
N THR A 75 7.86 13.24 -1.84
CA THR A 75 6.70 12.54 -2.35
C THR A 75 7.09 11.14 -2.77
N PHE A 76 6.15 10.23 -2.62
CA PHE A 76 6.31 8.86 -3.07
C PHE A 76 5.34 8.60 -4.20
N SER A 77 5.76 7.81 -5.15
CA SER A 77 4.81 7.24 -6.09
C SER A 77 5.08 5.75 -6.22
N ARG A 78 4.03 5.02 -6.50
CA ARG A 78 4.07 3.58 -6.65
C ARG A 78 3.54 3.25 -8.03
N ILE A 79 4.27 2.41 -8.73
CA ILE A 79 3.86 1.95 -10.05
C ILE A 79 3.68 0.44 -9.96
N ILE A 80 2.49 -0.03 -10.33
CA ILE A 80 2.17 -1.45 -10.35
C ILE A 80 1.88 -1.84 -11.78
N ASP A 81 2.62 -2.80 -12.27
CA ASP A 81 2.42 -3.30 -13.64
C ASP A 81 1.35 -4.38 -13.71
#